data_dcf4bdc36590f0115d7e8a32ba76005c
#
_entry.id   dcf4bdc36590f0115d7e8a32ba76005c
#
_cell.length_a   1.000
_cell.length_b   1.000
_cell.length_c   1.000
_cell.angle_alpha   90.00
_cell.angle_beta   90.00
_cell.angle_gamma   90.00
#
_symmetry.space_group_name_H-M   'P 1'
#
loop_
_entity.id
_entity.type
_entity.pdbx_description
1 polymer ?
#
loop_
_entity_poly.entity_id
_entity_poly.type
_entity_poly.pdbx_seq_one_letter_code
_entity_poly.pdbx_strand_id
1 'polypeptide(L)'
;MKKSLDHLPPRKQAELRQVVETVRAAFEEAVFSRRADRLKNGKILKIILYGSYARGDWVHDPVGRYFSDYDLLIIVDHEDLTDYEFWREAENRTMPVGPDIRTPVSLIVHALDDVNDQLDRGRYFFADIVREGGVVAAALVRLSRAVDKERGREPSQRQ
;
A
#
# COMPACT_ATOMS: atom_id res chain seq x y z
N MET A 1 0.57 -13.14 0.04
CA MET A 1 -0.30 -11.95 0.08
C MET A 1 -1.75 -12.37 0.22
N LYS A 2 -2.51 -11.68 1.04
CA LYS A 2 -3.93 -11.96 1.24
C LYS A 2 -4.72 -11.65 -0.03
N LYS A 3 -5.66 -12.50 -0.38
CA LYS A 3 -6.53 -12.33 -1.56
C LYS A 3 -7.75 -11.46 -1.27
N SER A 4 -8.09 -11.28 0.00
CA SER A 4 -9.25 -10.51 0.46
C SER A 4 -8.93 -9.80 1.78
N LEU A 5 -9.68 -8.75 2.07
CA LEU A 5 -9.65 -8.00 3.32
C LEU A 5 -10.93 -8.18 4.13
N ASP A 6 -11.59 -9.33 3.99
CA ASP A 6 -12.86 -9.64 4.64
C ASP A 6 -12.74 -9.73 6.17
N HIS A 7 -11.52 -9.86 6.70
CA HIS A 7 -11.27 -9.78 8.14
C HIS A 7 -11.53 -8.39 8.73
N LEU A 8 -11.56 -7.34 7.88
CA LEU A 8 -11.90 -6.00 8.34
C LEU A 8 -13.42 -5.85 8.50
N PRO A 9 -13.88 -5.15 9.55
CA PRO A 9 -15.29 -4.79 9.67
C PRO A 9 -15.80 -4.02 8.44
N PRO A 10 -17.09 -4.13 8.07
CA PRO A 10 -17.63 -3.43 6.89
C PRO A 10 -17.39 -1.92 6.88
N ARG A 11 -17.42 -1.26 8.02
CA ARG A 11 -17.11 0.18 8.13
C ARG A 11 -15.65 0.47 7.76
N LYS A 12 -14.71 -0.37 8.18
CA LYS A 12 -13.29 -0.25 7.86
C LYS A 12 -13.03 -0.55 6.39
N GLN A 13 -13.71 -1.52 5.81
CA GLN A 13 -13.64 -1.80 4.38
C GLN A 13 -14.14 -0.62 3.55
N ALA A 14 -15.26 0.00 3.93
CA ALA A 14 -15.82 1.17 3.26
C ALA A 14 -14.90 2.40 3.39
N GLU A 15 -14.35 2.63 4.56
CA GLU A 15 -13.40 3.71 4.82
C GLU A 15 -12.11 3.52 4.00
N LEU A 16 -11.58 2.31 3.97
CA LEU A 16 -10.38 1.99 3.19
C LEU A 16 -10.59 2.19 1.69
N ARG A 17 -11.77 1.81 1.15
CA ARG A 17 -12.13 2.11 -0.24
C ARG A 17 -12.13 3.62 -0.50
N GLN A 18 -12.71 4.41 0.40
CA GLN A 18 -12.71 5.86 0.29
C GLN A 18 -11.29 6.43 0.30
N VAL A 19 -10.42 5.92 1.17
CA VAL A 19 -9.00 6.29 1.20
C VAL A 19 -8.33 6.00 -0.15
N VAL A 20 -8.51 4.80 -0.68
CA VAL A 20 -7.91 4.38 -1.96
C VAL A 20 -8.39 5.24 -3.12
N GLU A 21 -9.68 5.51 -3.21
CA GLU A 21 -10.26 6.39 -4.24
C GLU A 21 -9.71 7.81 -4.15
N THR A 22 -9.59 8.34 -2.93
CA THR A 22 -9.05 9.68 -2.67
C THR A 22 -7.58 9.77 -3.09
N VAL A 23 -6.77 8.79 -2.74
CA VAL A 23 -5.35 8.70 -3.12
C VAL A 23 -5.20 8.64 -4.65
N ARG A 24 -5.98 7.79 -5.31
CA ARG A 24 -5.94 7.66 -6.78
C ARG A 24 -6.34 8.94 -7.48
N ALA A 25 -7.42 9.58 -7.07
CA ALA A 25 -7.89 10.83 -7.65
C ALA A 25 -6.85 11.95 -7.50
N ALA A 26 -6.27 12.11 -6.32
CA ALA A 26 -5.24 13.12 -6.06
C ALA A 26 -3.97 12.86 -6.91
N PHE A 27 -3.56 11.60 -7.05
CA PHE A 27 -2.44 11.23 -7.91
C PHE A 27 -2.71 11.52 -9.38
N GLU A 28 -3.89 11.14 -9.90
CA GLU A 28 -4.27 11.39 -11.29
C GLU A 28 -4.29 12.88 -11.61
N GLU A 29 -4.78 13.73 -10.72
CA GLU A 29 -4.71 15.19 -10.86
C GLU A 29 -3.27 15.70 -10.88
N ALA A 30 -2.41 15.16 -10.02
CA ALA A 30 -1.01 15.56 -9.93
C ALA A 30 -0.22 15.21 -11.21
N VAL A 31 -0.45 14.04 -11.80
CA VAL A 31 0.23 13.64 -13.05
C VAL A 31 -0.34 14.32 -14.27
N PHE A 32 -1.64 14.60 -14.30
CA PHE A 32 -2.30 15.27 -15.42
C PHE A 32 -1.71 16.66 -15.71
N SER A 33 -1.27 17.36 -14.68
CA SER A 33 -0.67 18.70 -14.82
C SER A 33 0.77 18.69 -15.35
N ARG A 34 1.38 17.51 -15.59
CA ARG A 34 2.77 17.39 -16.01
C ARG A 34 2.92 17.49 -17.53
N ARG A 35 4.06 18.10 -17.97
CA ARG A 35 4.37 18.26 -19.40
C ARG A 35 5.13 17.06 -19.99
N ALA A 36 5.94 16.37 -19.20
CA ALA A 36 6.68 15.20 -19.65
C ALA A 36 5.75 14.00 -19.85
N ASP A 37 5.73 13.40 -21.02
CA ASP A 37 4.83 12.28 -21.37
C ASP A 37 4.96 11.09 -20.42
N ARG A 38 6.19 10.75 -19.98
CA ARG A 38 6.45 9.68 -19.01
C ARG A 38 5.76 9.93 -17.67
N LEU A 39 5.61 11.21 -17.26
CA LEU A 39 4.93 11.58 -16.01
C LEU A 39 3.43 11.65 -16.19
N LYS A 40 2.93 12.17 -17.34
CA LYS A 40 1.51 12.20 -17.66
C LYS A 40 0.88 10.81 -17.78
N ASN A 41 1.65 9.83 -18.24
CA ASN A 41 1.24 8.44 -18.38
C ASN A 41 1.58 7.61 -17.14
N GLY A 42 2.06 8.26 -16.07
CA GLY A 42 2.40 7.62 -14.82
C GLY A 42 1.20 6.91 -14.19
N LYS A 43 1.44 5.73 -13.64
CA LYS A 43 0.40 4.85 -13.09
C LYS A 43 0.75 4.33 -11.72
N ILE A 44 -0.27 4.25 -10.88
CA ILE A 44 -0.24 3.38 -9.71
C ILE A 44 -0.47 1.95 -10.18
N LEU A 45 0.49 1.08 -9.92
CA LEU A 45 0.42 -0.33 -10.30
C LEU A 45 -0.24 -1.19 -9.24
N LYS A 46 0.05 -0.92 -7.97
CA LYS A 46 -0.57 -1.61 -6.83
C LYS A 46 -0.67 -0.67 -5.63
N ILE A 47 -1.69 -0.90 -4.83
CA ILE A 47 -1.80 -0.37 -3.46
C ILE A 47 -1.97 -1.57 -2.54
N ILE A 48 -1.08 -1.71 -1.58
CA ILE A 48 -1.05 -2.84 -0.65
C ILE A 48 -1.24 -2.30 0.77
N LEU A 49 -2.26 -2.79 1.46
CA LEU A 49 -2.41 -2.59 2.90
C LEU A 49 -1.45 -3.53 3.62
N TYR A 50 -0.62 -3.00 4.50
CA TYR A 50 0.26 -3.77 5.37
C TYR A 50 0.10 -3.34 6.84
N GLY A 51 0.92 -3.86 7.72
CA GLY A 51 0.88 -3.50 9.12
C GLY A 51 -0.31 -4.08 9.87
N SER A 52 -0.71 -3.43 10.96
CA SER A 52 -1.67 -3.97 11.92
C SER A 52 -3.07 -4.24 11.34
N TYR A 53 -3.58 -3.38 10.47
CA TYR A 53 -4.86 -3.62 9.81
C TYR A 53 -4.82 -4.81 8.84
N ALA A 54 -3.70 -5.04 8.18
CA ALA A 54 -3.54 -6.22 7.33
C ALA A 54 -3.44 -7.51 8.14
N ARG A 55 -2.73 -7.47 9.28
CA ARG A 55 -2.59 -8.63 10.19
C ARG A 55 -3.86 -8.93 10.99
N GLY A 56 -4.65 -7.89 11.32
CA GLY A 56 -5.83 -8.01 12.15
C GLY A 56 -5.61 -7.67 13.63
N ASP A 57 -4.44 -7.15 13.99
CA ASP A 57 -4.06 -6.75 15.35
C ASP A 57 -4.06 -5.24 15.58
N TRP A 58 -4.85 -4.51 14.80
CA TRP A 58 -4.96 -3.05 14.95
C TRP A 58 -5.51 -2.66 16.31
N VAL A 59 -5.13 -1.46 16.77
CA VAL A 59 -5.54 -0.88 18.05
C VAL A 59 -6.43 0.35 17.80
N HIS A 60 -7.53 0.40 18.55
CA HIS A 60 -8.40 1.56 18.63
C HIS A 60 -8.65 1.84 20.11
N ASP A 61 -7.87 2.72 20.71
CA ASP A 61 -7.97 3.10 22.11
C ASP A 61 -8.31 4.60 22.24
N PRO A 62 -9.62 4.95 22.35
CA PRO A 62 -10.03 6.34 22.48
C PRO A 62 -9.64 6.94 23.84
N VAL A 63 -9.43 6.15 24.87
CA VAL A 63 -9.04 6.60 26.22
C VAL A 63 -7.55 6.94 26.25
N GLY A 64 -6.69 6.03 25.77
CA GLY A 64 -5.24 6.24 25.66
C GLY A 64 -4.86 7.09 24.44
N ARG A 65 -5.81 7.46 23.60
CA ARG A 65 -5.62 8.21 22.34
C ARG A 65 -4.62 7.57 21.39
N TYR A 66 -4.59 6.26 21.38
CA TYR A 66 -3.77 5.48 20.44
C TYR A 66 -4.65 4.81 19.39
N PHE A 67 -4.31 5.07 18.12
CA PHE A 67 -5.02 4.51 16.97
C PHE A 67 -3.99 3.98 15.98
N SER A 68 -4.23 2.78 15.47
CA SER A 68 -3.43 2.26 14.37
C SER A 68 -3.75 3.03 13.09
N ASP A 69 -2.74 3.17 12.23
CA ASP A 69 -2.85 3.77 10.90
C ASP A 69 -3.20 2.71 9.86
N TYR A 70 -3.86 3.13 8.77
CA TYR A 70 -3.80 2.36 7.53
C TYR A 70 -2.43 2.55 6.90
N ASP A 71 -1.61 1.52 6.92
CA ASP A 71 -0.30 1.54 6.28
C ASP A 71 -0.43 1.06 4.84
N LEU A 72 -0.20 1.96 3.89
CA LEU A 72 -0.33 1.69 2.47
C LEU A 72 1.02 1.78 1.76
N LEU A 73 1.42 0.71 1.09
CA LEU A 73 2.49 0.72 0.11
C LEU A 73 1.90 0.96 -1.27
N ILE A 74 2.32 2.05 -1.90
CA ILE A 74 1.92 2.40 -3.25
C ILE A 74 3.07 2.08 -4.18
N ILE A 75 2.83 1.24 -5.18
CA ILE A 75 3.82 0.87 -6.18
C ILE A 75 3.46 1.58 -7.49
N VAL A 76 4.40 2.40 -7.97
CA VAL A 76 4.28 3.17 -9.20
C VAL A 76 5.19 2.61 -10.30
N ASP A 77 4.93 2.98 -11.54
CA ASP A 77 5.64 2.47 -12.71
C ASP A 77 6.95 3.22 -13.03
N HIS A 78 7.22 4.34 -12.37
CA HIS A 78 8.44 5.11 -12.60
C HIS A 78 8.94 5.78 -11.32
N GLU A 79 10.26 5.80 -11.12
CA GLU A 79 10.88 6.35 -9.91
C GLU A 79 10.60 7.84 -9.71
N ASP A 80 10.52 8.63 -10.78
CA ASP A 80 10.18 10.05 -10.70
C ASP A 80 8.82 10.30 -10.04
N LEU A 81 7.92 9.33 -10.07
CA LEU A 81 6.59 9.41 -9.43
C LEU A 81 6.64 9.15 -7.93
N THR A 82 7.79 8.81 -7.37
CA THR A 82 7.96 8.69 -5.92
C THR A 82 8.21 10.02 -5.23
N ASP A 83 8.43 11.09 -5.99
CA ASP A 83 8.64 12.43 -5.46
C ASP A 83 7.42 12.89 -4.65
N TYR A 84 7.66 13.47 -3.48
CA TYR A 84 6.61 13.89 -2.56
C TYR A 84 5.61 14.88 -3.19
N GLU A 85 6.00 15.67 -4.16
CA GLU A 85 5.09 16.62 -4.81
C GLU A 85 3.86 15.94 -5.45
N PHE A 86 3.97 14.67 -5.86
CA PHE A 86 2.83 13.91 -6.40
C PHE A 86 1.89 13.39 -5.32
N TRP A 87 2.35 13.30 -4.07
CA TRP A 87 1.64 12.64 -2.97
C TRP A 87 1.15 13.58 -1.89
N ARG A 88 1.63 14.81 -1.88
CA ARG A 88 1.25 15.82 -0.89
C ARG A 88 -0.26 16.02 -0.80
N GLU A 89 -0.94 16.12 -1.94
CA GLU A 89 -2.39 16.30 -1.97
C GLU A 89 -3.14 15.04 -1.53
N ALA A 90 -2.64 13.87 -1.88
CA ALA A 90 -3.18 12.61 -1.38
C ALA A 90 -3.10 12.51 0.15
N GLU A 91 -1.98 12.89 0.73
CA GLU A 91 -1.84 12.95 2.20
C GLU A 91 -2.79 13.97 2.82
N ASN A 92 -2.90 15.16 2.24
CA ASN A 92 -3.79 16.19 2.74
C ASN A 92 -5.26 15.75 2.73
N ARG A 93 -5.72 15.15 1.63
CA ARG A 93 -7.12 14.70 1.48
C ARG A 93 -7.48 13.48 2.30
N THR A 94 -6.50 12.71 2.76
CA THR A 94 -6.70 11.53 3.61
C THR A 94 -6.51 11.81 5.09
N MET A 95 -6.26 13.06 5.49
CA MET A 95 -6.21 13.42 6.90
C MET A 95 -7.53 13.10 7.60
N PRO A 96 -7.48 12.54 8.82
CA PRO A 96 -8.68 12.10 9.54
C PRO A 96 -9.43 13.27 10.22
N VAL A 97 -9.74 14.30 9.44
CA VAL A 97 -10.40 15.54 9.93
C VAL A 97 -11.85 15.67 9.47
N GLY A 98 -12.29 14.81 8.56
CA GLY A 98 -13.63 14.80 8.00
C GLY A 98 -14.48 13.62 8.47
N PRO A 99 -15.76 13.56 8.03
CA PRO A 99 -16.66 12.47 8.42
C PRO A 99 -16.36 11.14 7.74
N ASP A 100 -15.76 11.15 6.56
CA ASP A 100 -15.60 9.95 5.72
C ASP A 100 -14.34 9.15 6.06
N ILE A 101 -13.26 9.84 6.41
CA ILE A 101 -11.98 9.23 6.80
C ILE A 101 -11.67 9.67 8.22
N ARG A 102 -11.67 8.71 9.14
CA ARG A 102 -11.40 8.93 10.57
C ARG A 102 -10.16 8.22 11.07
N THR A 103 -9.67 7.26 10.32
CA THR A 103 -8.45 6.51 10.62
C THR A 103 -7.27 7.21 9.97
N PRO A 104 -6.16 7.44 10.69
CA PRO A 104 -4.95 7.97 10.10
C PRO A 104 -4.44 7.09 8.96
N VAL A 105 -3.82 7.70 7.96
CA VAL A 105 -3.28 7.01 6.79
C VAL A 105 -1.80 7.32 6.66
N SER A 106 -0.97 6.30 6.51
CA SER A 106 0.45 6.40 6.24
C SER A 106 0.74 5.87 4.85
N LEU A 107 1.31 6.70 3.99
CA LEU A 107 1.66 6.36 2.62
C LEU A 107 3.17 6.19 2.49
N ILE A 108 3.60 5.06 1.93
CA ILE A 108 4.95 4.90 1.40
C ILE A 108 4.85 4.58 -0.10
N VAL A 109 5.72 5.18 -0.88
CA VAL A 109 5.69 5.09 -2.34
C VAL A 109 7.02 4.58 -2.86
N HIS A 110 6.99 3.51 -3.66
CA HIS A 110 8.15 2.94 -4.30
C HIS A 110 7.85 2.62 -5.76
N ALA A 111 8.86 2.74 -6.63
CA ALA A 111 8.76 2.25 -7.99
C ALA A 111 8.83 0.71 -8.02
N LEU A 112 8.20 0.10 -9.01
CA LEU A 112 8.16 -1.36 -9.15
C LEU A 112 9.57 -1.97 -9.21
N ASP A 113 10.48 -1.36 -9.96
CA ASP A 113 11.85 -1.86 -10.11
C ASP A 113 12.59 -1.86 -8.77
N ASP A 114 12.41 -0.82 -7.96
CA ASP A 114 12.98 -0.75 -6.61
C ASP A 114 12.41 -1.83 -5.70
N VAL A 115 11.10 -2.01 -5.69
CA VAL A 115 10.46 -3.07 -4.88
C VAL A 115 10.97 -4.45 -5.28
N ASN A 116 11.05 -4.74 -6.58
CA ASN A 116 11.56 -6.01 -7.07
C ASN A 116 13.03 -6.22 -6.73
N ASP A 117 13.87 -5.19 -6.82
CA ASP A 117 15.27 -5.26 -6.40
C ASP A 117 15.39 -5.56 -4.91
N GLN A 118 14.61 -4.90 -4.06
CA GLN A 118 14.60 -5.13 -2.62
C GLN A 118 14.13 -6.56 -2.28
N LEU A 119 13.12 -7.07 -2.98
CA LEU A 119 12.64 -8.44 -2.81
C LEU A 119 13.70 -9.46 -3.25
N ASP A 120 14.36 -9.25 -4.38
CA ASP A 120 15.43 -10.11 -4.90
C ASP A 120 16.62 -10.17 -3.95
N ARG A 121 16.91 -9.08 -3.25
CA ARG A 121 17.95 -9.00 -2.21
C ARG A 121 17.50 -9.58 -0.86
N GLY A 122 16.26 -10.04 -0.74
CA GLY A 122 15.70 -10.59 0.49
C GLY A 122 15.53 -9.59 1.62
N ARG A 123 15.21 -8.34 1.29
CA ARG A 123 14.95 -7.31 2.30
C ARG A 123 13.68 -7.62 3.07
N TYR A 124 13.79 -7.82 4.35
CA TYR A 124 12.72 -8.27 5.25
C TYR A 124 11.47 -7.40 5.18
N PHE A 125 11.62 -6.08 5.16
CA PHE A 125 10.49 -5.16 5.15
C PHE A 125 9.54 -5.41 3.98
N PHE A 126 10.06 -5.49 2.74
CA PHE A 126 9.22 -5.75 1.56
C PHE A 126 8.73 -7.20 1.50
N ALA A 127 9.55 -8.15 1.93
CA ALA A 127 9.15 -9.55 2.03
C ALA A 127 7.98 -9.74 3.00
N ASP A 128 8.00 -9.06 4.14
CA ASP A 128 6.92 -9.09 5.12
C ASP A 128 5.65 -8.45 4.57
N ILE A 129 5.75 -7.30 3.90
CA ILE A 129 4.60 -6.65 3.25
C ILE A 129 3.95 -7.59 2.24
N VAL A 130 4.74 -8.24 1.39
CA VAL A 130 4.20 -9.16 0.37
C VAL A 130 3.58 -10.41 0.99
N ARG A 131 4.15 -10.90 2.08
CA ARG A 131 3.63 -12.09 2.79
C ARG A 131 2.33 -11.79 3.53
N GLU A 132 2.26 -10.70 4.29
CA GLU A 132 1.19 -10.38 5.22
C GLU A 132 0.18 -9.39 4.66
N GLY A 133 0.56 -8.60 3.67
CA GLY A 133 -0.23 -7.55 3.10
C GLY A 133 -1.43 -8.03 2.28
N GLY A 134 -2.40 -7.16 2.10
CA GLY A 134 -3.56 -7.34 1.23
C GLY A 134 -3.60 -6.31 0.12
N VAL A 135 -3.84 -6.77 -1.11
CA VAL A 135 -3.99 -5.87 -2.27
C VAL A 135 -5.35 -5.19 -2.20
N VAL A 136 -5.35 -3.85 -2.14
CA VAL A 136 -6.57 -3.03 -2.16
C VAL A 136 -6.85 -2.42 -3.52
N ALA A 137 -5.82 -2.25 -4.35
CA ALA A 137 -5.96 -1.87 -5.76
C ALA A 137 -4.79 -2.44 -6.55
N ALA A 138 -5.04 -2.95 -7.75
CA ALA A 138 -4.01 -3.52 -8.60
C ALA A 138 -4.28 -3.31 -10.08
N ALA A 139 -3.23 -2.97 -10.82
CA ALA A 139 -3.11 -3.32 -12.23
C ALA A 139 -2.49 -4.72 -12.36
N LEU A 140 -2.57 -5.32 -13.54
CA LEU A 140 -1.98 -6.63 -13.81
C LEU A 140 -0.45 -6.52 -13.92
N VAL A 141 0.20 -6.43 -12.78
CA VAL A 141 1.66 -6.42 -12.67
C VAL A 141 2.10 -7.47 -11.67
N ARG A 142 3.11 -8.24 -12.02
CA ARG A 142 3.70 -9.26 -11.13
C ARG A 142 4.83 -8.63 -10.32
N LEU A 143 4.80 -8.86 -9.02
CA LEU A 143 5.95 -8.66 -8.15
C LEU A 143 6.96 -9.78 -8.41
N SER A 144 8.22 -9.53 -8.08
CA SER A 144 9.31 -10.48 -8.33
C SER A 144 9.01 -11.88 -7.79
N ARG A 145 9.40 -12.90 -8.57
CA ARG A 145 9.26 -14.32 -8.22
C ARG A 145 10.11 -14.77 -7.01
N ALA A 146 10.98 -13.91 -6.50
CA ALA A 146 11.77 -14.24 -5.31
C ALA A 146 10.88 -14.63 -4.11
N VAL A 147 9.66 -14.07 -4.04
CA VAL A 147 8.68 -14.42 -3.01
C VAL A 147 8.08 -15.82 -3.20
N ASP A 148 7.98 -16.29 -4.43
CA ASP A 148 7.43 -17.63 -4.71
C ASP A 148 8.42 -18.76 -4.35
N LYS A 149 9.73 -18.47 -4.27
CA LYS A 149 10.74 -19.44 -3.86
C LYS A 149 10.71 -19.81 -2.38
N GLU A 150 10.23 -18.92 -1.51
CA GLU A 150 10.09 -19.22 -0.09
C GLU A 150 8.88 -20.09 0.23
N ARG A 151 7.86 -20.12 -0.62
CA ARG A 151 6.70 -21.01 -0.48
C ARG A 151 7.02 -22.50 -0.69
N GLY A 152 8.16 -22.82 -1.31
CA GLY A 152 8.59 -24.20 -1.59
C GLY A 152 9.54 -24.81 -0.56
N ARG A 153 9.89 -24.09 0.49
CA ARG A 153 10.67 -24.65 1.59
C ARG A 153 9.73 -25.01 2.74
N GLU A 154 9.07 -26.14 2.63
CA GLU A 154 8.55 -26.82 3.82
C GLU A 154 9.72 -27.07 4.79
N PRO A 155 9.53 -26.82 6.09
CA PRO A 155 10.53 -27.18 7.07
C PRO A 155 10.70 -28.71 7.00
N SER A 156 11.86 -29.15 6.57
CA SER A 156 12.24 -30.57 6.63
C SER A 156 12.09 -31.01 8.08
N GLN A 157 11.17 -31.91 8.31
CA GLN A 157 11.04 -32.61 9.57
C GLN A 157 12.39 -33.26 9.87
N ARG A 158 13.07 -32.76 10.89
CA ARG A 158 14.18 -33.49 11.50
C ARG A 158 13.54 -34.58 12.34
N GLN A 159 13.78 -35.80 11.90
CA GLN A 159 13.69 -36.97 12.74
C GLN A 159 14.75 -36.93 13.84
#